data_9f8336f1d69e37209d5cc9cd64e2179e
#
_entry.id   9f8336f1d69e37209d5cc9cd64e2179e
#
_cell.length_a   1.000
_cell.length_b   1.000
_cell.length_c   1.000
_cell.angle_alpha   90.00
_cell.angle_beta   90.00
_cell.angle_gamma   90.00
#
_symmetry.space_group_name_H-M   'P 1'
#
loop_
_entity.id
_entity.type
_entity.pdbx_description
1 polymer ?
#
loop_
_entity_poly.entity_id
_entity_poly.type
_entity_poly.pdbx_seq_one_letter_code
_entity_poly.pdbx_strand_id
1 'polypeptide(L)'
;MRTISNRKNQFDKLHTSGLAFWMISLMHDNPLLPHLKNPRRLLEAAGLSQGQKVMEVGCGPGFFTIPAAKIVGDTGIVYATDVNPLAIKRVEQKIRSQGIRNVKPVLINAAGSGLPDGSVDLSFVFGLRHISGGLSSMLSEMHRILKPRGLLSFEKTTGSTAGLIEDAEKAGFVSRERKGRIFIFVKKYNT
;
A
#
# COMPACT_ATOMS: atom_id res chain seq x y z
N MET A 1 -31.67 -0.15 -8.01
CA MET A 1 -30.40 -0.71 -8.53
C MET A 1 -29.44 0.31 -9.21
N ARG A 2 -29.79 1.59 -9.37
CA ARG A 2 -28.96 2.64 -10.02
C ARG A 2 -27.93 3.34 -9.11
N THR A 3 -27.98 3.19 -7.79
CA THR A 3 -27.23 4.03 -6.85
C THR A 3 -25.79 3.55 -6.56
N ILE A 4 -25.51 2.26 -6.66
CA ILE A 4 -24.19 1.68 -6.31
C ILE A 4 -23.19 1.82 -7.48
N SER A 5 -23.64 1.65 -8.72
CA SER A 5 -22.82 1.80 -9.92
C SER A 5 -22.35 3.27 -10.12
N ASN A 6 -23.21 4.24 -9.79
CA ASN A 6 -22.89 5.66 -9.93
C ASN A 6 -21.85 6.14 -8.89
N ARG A 7 -21.87 5.60 -7.68
CA ARG A 7 -20.86 5.92 -6.66
C ARG A 7 -19.49 5.36 -7.00
N LYS A 8 -19.41 4.14 -7.54
CA LYS A 8 -18.15 3.53 -7.97
C LYS A 8 -17.44 4.34 -9.05
N ASN A 9 -18.20 4.78 -10.09
CA ASN A 9 -17.65 5.62 -11.16
C ASN A 9 -17.26 7.04 -10.68
N GLN A 10 -17.90 7.55 -9.66
CA GLN A 10 -17.60 8.88 -9.09
C GLN A 10 -16.34 8.84 -8.23
N PHE A 11 -16.09 7.75 -7.47
CA PHE A 11 -14.87 7.54 -6.71
C PHE A 11 -13.66 7.31 -7.62
N ASP A 12 -13.80 6.52 -8.69
CA ASP A 12 -12.73 6.30 -9.67
C ASP A 12 -12.32 7.62 -10.35
N LYS A 13 -13.27 8.50 -10.67
CA LYS A 13 -13.00 9.84 -11.22
C LYS A 13 -12.32 10.78 -10.22
N LEU A 14 -12.66 10.72 -8.93
CA LEU A 14 -12.02 11.53 -7.90
C LEU A 14 -10.56 11.13 -7.68
N HIS A 15 -10.25 9.83 -7.71
CA HIS A 15 -8.88 9.34 -7.54
C HIS A 15 -7.96 9.67 -8.73
N THR A 16 -8.52 9.92 -9.91
CA THR A 16 -7.78 10.38 -11.09
C THR A 16 -7.82 11.90 -11.28
N SER A 17 -8.58 12.65 -10.46
CA SER A 17 -8.69 14.10 -10.52
C SER A 17 -7.38 14.77 -10.10
N GLY A 18 -6.83 15.62 -10.98
CA GLY A 18 -5.62 16.38 -10.70
C GLY A 18 -5.77 17.33 -9.48
N LEU A 19 -6.97 17.92 -9.28
CA LEU A 19 -7.24 18.82 -8.14
C LEU A 19 -7.23 18.04 -6.81
N ALA A 20 -7.90 16.90 -6.76
CA ALA A 20 -7.94 16.06 -5.56
C ALA A 20 -6.51 15.56 -5.21
N PHE A 21 -5.75 15.14 -6.20
CA PHE A 21 -4.36 14.76 -6.02
C PHE A 21 -3.49 15.91 -5.53
N TRP A 22 -3.67 17.12 -6.07
CA TRP A 22 -2.96 18.31 -5.61
C TRP A 22 -3.24 18.63 -4.14
N MET A 23 -4.50 18.56 -3.70
CA MET A 23 -4.85 18.74 -2.28
C MET A 23 -4.22 17.69 -1.37
N ILE A 24 -4.24 16.41 -1.79
CA ILE A 24 -3.59 15.31 -1.05
C ILE A 24 -2.09 15.54 -0.98
N SER A 25 -1.46 15.95 -2.09
CA SER A 25 -0.03 16.22 -2.13
C SER A 25 0.34 17.37 -1.21
N LEU A 26 -0.42 18.47 -1.21
CA LEU A 26 -0.18 19.61 -0.33
C LEU A 26 -0.25 19.20 1.16
N MET A 27 -1.22 18.37 1.50
CA MET A 27 -1.35 17.84 2.87
C MET A 27 -0.16 16.93 3.24
N HIS A 28 0.22 16.00 2.36
CA HIS A 28 1.27 15.02 2.63
C HIS A 28 2.69 15.60 2.50
N ASP A 29 2.87 16.68 1.75
CA ASP A 29 4.13 17.40 1.64
C ASP A 29 4.32 18.45 2.76
N ASN A 30 3.32 18.61 3.64
CA ASN A 30 3.43 19.48 4.81
C ASN A 30 4.49 18.92 5.76
N PRO A 31 5.54 19.71 6.09
CA PRO A 31 6.65 19.27 6.94
C PRO A 31 6.23 18.94 8.38
N LEU A 32 5.04 19.40 8.83
CA LEU A 32 4.52 19.09 10.15
C LEU A 32 3.81 17.74 10.23
N LEU A 33 3.32 17.20 9.11
CA LEU A 33 2.58 15.94 9.09
C LEU A 33 3.37 14.75 9.66
N PRO A 34 4.68 14.56 9.35
CA PRO A 34 5.48 13.48 9.94
C PRO A 34 5.63 13.57 11.47
N HIS A 35 5.50 14.76 12.06
CA HIS A 35 5.52 14.93 13.52
C HIS A 35 4.20 14.47 14.15
N LEU A 36 3.07 14.65 13.46
CA LEU A 36 1.75 14.20 13.90
C LEU A 36 1.51 12.72 13.61
N LYS A 37 1.93 12.26 12.45
CA LYS A 37 1.81 10.86 12.00
C LYS A 37 3.20 10.38 11.55
N ASN A 38 3.95 9.78 12.47
CA ASN A 38 5.31 9.30 12.18
C ASN A 38 5.27 8.09 11.23
N PRO A 39 5.56 8.27 9.93
CA PRO A 39 5.44 7.19 8.95
C PRO A 39 6.46 6.07 9.20
N ARG A 40 7.65 6.40 9.71
CA ARG A 40 8.68 5.41 10.02
C ARG A 40 8.20 4.44 11.10
N ARG A 41 7.67 4.94 12.23
CA ARG A 41 7.13 4.10 13.31
C ARG A 41 5.97 3.22 12.84
N LEU A 42 5.10 3.74 11.97
CA LEU A 42 4.00 2.96 11.42
C LEU A 42 4.49 1.82 10.53
N LEU A 43 5.49 2.07 9.69
CA LEU A 43 6.09 1.06 8.80
C LEU A 43 6.86 -0.01 9.59
N GLU A 44 7.63 0.39 10.61
CA GLU A 44 8.31 -0.55 11.52
C GLU A 44 7.28 -1.40 12.30
N ALA A 45 6.19 -0.78 12.78
CA ALA A 45 5.08 -1.50 13.42
C ALA A 45 4.39 -2.48 12.46
N ALA A 46 4.36 -2.18 11.17
CA ALA A 46 3.84 -3.05 10.11
C ALA A 46 4.74 -4.24 9.78
N GLY A 47 5.96 -4.27 10.31
CA GLY A 47 6.93 -5.34 10.07
C GLY A 47 7.97 -5.04 8.99
N LEU A 48 8.09 -3.77 8.53
CA LEU A 48 9.16 -3.41 7.62
C LEU A 48 10.52 -3.50 8.30
N SER A 49 11.48 -4.08 7.60
CA SER A 49 12.87 -4.23 8.04
C SER A 49 13.86 -4.15 6.88
N GLN A 50 15.14 -4.03 7.22
CA GLN A 50 16.22 -3.94 6.24
C GLN A 50 16.27 -5.16 5.31
N GLY A 51 16.59 -4.93 4.04
CA GLY A 51 16.78 -5.95 3.01
C GLY A 51 15.51 -6.50 2.38
N GLN A 52 14.33 -6.13 2.87
CA GLN A 52 13.07 -6.64 2.34
C GLN A 52 12.74 -6.09 0.95
N LYS A 53 12.09 -6.93 0.14
CA LYS A 53 11.35 -6.53 -1.06
C LYS A 53 9.91 -6.29 -0.64
N VAL A 54 9.46 -5.05 -0.75
CA VAL A 54 8.13 -4.66 -0.29
C VAL A 54 7.29 -4.05 -1.39
N MET A 55 5.96 -4.25 -1.33
CA MET A 55 5.00 -3.58 -2.19
C MET A 55 4.14 -2.63 -1.37
N GLU A 56 4.14 -1.36 -1.77
CA GLU A 56 3.22 -0.33 -1.29
C GLU A 56 2.04 -0.23 -2.23
N VAL A 57 0.83 -0.41 -1.71
CA VAL A 57 -0.42 -0.26 -2.46
C VAL A 57 -0.99 1.13 -2.22
N GLY A 58 -1.08 1.93 -3.29
CA GLY A 58 -1.56 3.30 -3.23
C GLY A 58 -0.54 4.25 -2.63
N CYS A 59 0.62 4.41 -3.30
CA CYS A 59 1.73 5.22 -2.80
C CYS A 59 1.40 6.73 -2.70
N GLY A 60 0.38 7.21 -3.43
CA GLY A 60 0.03 8.62 -3.46
C GLY A 60 1.24 9.50 -3.76
N PRO A 61 1.41 10.63 -3.08
CA PRO A 61 2.57 11.53 -3.28
C PRO A 61 3.86 11.01 -2.60
N GLY A 62 3.90 9.77 -2.09
CA GLY A 62 5.10 9.14 -1.53
C GLY A 62 5.36 9.43 -0.05
N PHE A 63 4.29 9.64 0.74
CA PHE A 63 4.42 9.89 2.18
C PHE A 63 5.03 8.70 2.93
N PHE A 64 4.64 7.48 2.59
CA PHE A 64 5.22 6.26 3.17
C PHE A 64 6.37 5.71 2.32
N THR A 65 6.37 5.92 1.00
CA THR A 65 7.38 5.41 0.06
C THR A 65 8.80 5.78 0.47
N ILE A 66 9.05 7.06 0.75
CA ILE A 66 10.39 7.55 1.07
C ILE A 66 10.89 6.99 2.41
N PRO A 67 10.11 7.01 3.51
CA PRO A 67 10.50 6.32 4.74
C PRO A 67 10.68 4.81 4.57
N ALA A 68 9.83 4.14 3.77
CA ALA A 68 9.97 2.71 3.49
C ALA A 68 11.29 2.39 2.81
N ALA A 69 11.68 3.17 1.79
CA ALA A 69 12.96 3.03 1.11
C ALA A 69 14.17 3.14 2.06
N LYS A 70 14.09 4.08 3.02
CA LYS A 70 15.14 4.25 4.05
C LYS A 70 15.19 3.09 5.04
N ILE A 71 14.04 2.48 5.37
CA ILE A 71 13.99 1.32 6.27
C ILE A 71 14.56 0.09 5.59
N VAL A 72 14.13 -0.22 4.35
CA VAL A 72 14.59 -1.42 3.66
C VAL A 72 16.07 -1.31 3.22
N GLY A 73 16.60 -0.08 3.08
CA GLY A 73 18.01 0.16 2.76
C GLY A 73 18.41 -0.31 1.36
N ASP A 74 19.71 -0.24 1.05
CA ASP A 74 20.24 -0.47 -0.30
C ASP A 74 20.08 -1.92 -0.79
N THR A 75 19.93 -2.87 0.10
CA THR A 75 19.71 -4.29 -0.22
C THR A 75 18.25 -4.66 -0.39
N GLY A 76 17.32 -3.76 -0.01
CA GLY A 76 15.89 -3.91 -0.18
C GLY A 76 15.35 -3.16 -1.41
N ILE A 77 14.08 -3.40 -1.72
CA ILE A 77 13.37 -2.71 -2.82
C ILE A 77 11.95 -2.36 -2.37
N VAL A 78 11.49 -1.15 -2.72
CA VAL A 78 10.09 -0.73 -2.59
C VAL A 78 9.45 -0.63 -3.97
N TYR A 79 8.44 -1.46 -4.24
CA TYR A 79 7.55 -1.30 -5.38
C TYR A 79 6.41 -0.36 -4.96
N ALA A 80 6.53 0.92 -5.34
CA ALA A 80 5.56 1.96 -5.02
C ALA A 80 4.47 1.99 -6.10
N THR A 81 3.29 1.47 -5.80
CA THR A 81 2.24 1.29 -6.80
C THR A 81 1.06 2.23 -6.60
N ASP A 82 0.52 2.75 -7.68
CA ASP A 82 -0.70 3.58 -7.68
C ASP A 82 -1.40 3.48 -9.03
N VAL A 83 -2.72 3.72 -9.05
CA VAL A 83 -3.52 3.83 -10.27
C VAL A 83 -3.48 5.24 -10.86
N ASN A 84 -3.01 6.22 -10.11
CA ASN A 84 -2.93 7.61 -10.51
C ASN A 84 -1.53 7.94 -11.07
N PRO A 85 -1.41 8.33 -12.36
CA PRO A 85 -0.12 8.66 -12.96
C PRO A 85 0.56 9.88 -12.31
N LEU A 86 -0.22 10.79 -11.70
CA LEU A 86 0.34 11.94 -10.98
C LEU A 86 1.05 11.49 -9.70
N ALA A 87 0.54 10.46 -9.03
CA ALA A 87 1.18 9.85 -7.87
C ALA A 87 2.56 9.27 -8.24
N ILE A 88 2.60 8.48 -9.31
CA ILE A 88 3.83 7.89 -9.82
C ILE A 88 4.85 8.98 -10.19
N LYS A 89 4.42 9.99 -10.96
CA LYS A 89 5.27 11.13 -11.32
C LYS A 89 5.82 11.88 -10.08
N ARG A 90 4.99 12.04 -9.04
CA ARG A 90 5.42 12.70 -7.80
C ARG A 90 6.45 11.88 -7.03
N VAL A 91 6.26 10.56 -6.94
CA VAL A 91 7.25 9.65 -6.34
C VAL A 91 8.55 9.68 -7.12
N GLU A 92 8.52 9.62 -8.46
CA GLU A 92 9.71 9.73 -9.31
C GLU A 92 10.49 11.03 -9.09
N GLN A 93 9.79 12.16 -8.93
CA GLN A 93 10.43 13.44 -8.61
C GLN A 93 11.16 13.39 -7.26
N LYS A 94 10.50 12.83 -6.22
CA LYS A 94 11.07 12.73 -4.88
C LYS A 94 12.28 11.80 -4.83
N ILE A 95 12.21 10.62 -5.45
CA ILE A 95 13.36 9.70 -5.45
C ILE A 95 14.56 10.27 -6.20
N ARG A 96 14.34 10.99 -7.33
CA ARG A 96 15.42 11.68 -8.06
C ARG A 96 16.03 12.79 -7.22
N SER A 97 15.22 13.67 -6.62
CA SER A 97 15.72 14.81 -5.83
C SER A 97 16.45 14.39 -4.55
N GLN A 98 16.17 13.19 -4.03
CA GLN A 98 16.79 12.66 -2.81
C GLN A 98 17.86 11.59 -3.08
N GLY A 99 18.17 11.28 -4.35
CA GLY A 99 19.14 10.25 -4.73
C GLY A 99 18.76 8.83 -4.33
N ILE A 100 17.46 8.54 -4.16
CA ILE A 100 16.96 7.22 -3.75
C ILE A 100 16.94 6.29 -4.96
N ARG A 101 17.57 5.10 -4.85
CA ARG A 101 17.75 4.14 -5.94
C ARG A 101 16.98 2.84 -5.76
N ASN A 102 16.48 2.57 -4.57
CA ASN A 102 15.80 1.33 -4.19
C ASN A 102 14.27 1.42 -4.20
N VAL A 103 13.70 2.36 -4.96
CA VAL A 103 12.26 2.49 -5.21
C VAL A 103 11.97 2.28 -6.68
N LYS A 104 10.95 1.48 -6.97
CA LYS A 104 10.40 1.26 -8.31
C LYS A 104 8.95 1.75 -8.34
N PRO A 105 8.68 2.98 -8.83
CA PRO A 105 7.33 3.46 -9.03
C PRO A 105 6.66 2.71 -10.18
N VAL A 106 5.44 2.22 -9.98
CA VAL A 106 4.72 1.42 -10.98
C VAL A 106 3.26 1.87 -11.06
N LEU A 107 2.84 2.27 -12.26
CA LEU A 107 1.46 2.63 -12.55
C LEU A 107 0.64 1.36 -12.81
N ILE A 108 -0.03 0.86 -11.79
CA ILE A 108 -0.83 -0.37 -11.88
C ILE A 108 -2.00 -0.38 -10.91
N ASN A 109 -2.97 -1.25 -11.22
CA ASN A 109 -3.98 -1.66 -10.25
C ASN A 109 -3.41 -2.78 -9.36
N ALA A 110 -3.56 -2.64 -8.04
CA ALA A 110 -3.08 -3.63 -7.07
C ALA A 110 -3.73 -5.01 -7.17
N ALA A 111 -4.80 -5.16 -7.95
CA ALA A 111 -5.42 -6.45 -8.26
C ALA A 111 -4.68 -7.25 -9.36
N GLY A 112 -3.62 -6.69 -9.95
CA GLY A 112 -2.80 -7.34 -10.99
C GLY A 112 -1.45 -6.64 -11.09
N SER A 113 -0.56 -6.91 -10.14
CA SER A 113 0.72 -6.19 -9.98
C SER A 113 1.76 -6.52 -11.04
N GLY A 114 1.62 -7.65 -11.74
CA GLY A 114 2.64 -8.15 -12.66
C GLY A 114 3.93 -8.63 -11.98
N LEU A 115 4.02 -8.58 -10.64
CA LEU A 115 5.15 -9.12 -9.92
C LEU A 115 5.11 -10.67 -9.91
N PRO A 116 6.27 -11.34 -9.91
CA PRO A 116 6.32 -12.81 -9.83
C PRO A 116 5.69 -13.35 -8.54
N ASP A 117 5.21 -14.61 -8.61
CA ASP A 117 4.72 -15.32 -7.43
C ASP A 117 5.81 -15.42 -6.36
N GLY A 118 5.44 -15.26 -5.11
CA GLY A 118 6.36 -15.43 -3.99
C GLY A 118 7.61 -14.56 -4.02
N SER A 119 7.54 -13.37 -4.62
CA SER A 119 8.70 -12.49 -4.83
C SER A 119 8.83 -11.38 -3.79
N VAL A 120 7.79 -11.12 -2.98
CA VAL A 120 7.69 -10.00 -2.05
C VAL A 120 7.67 -10.50 -0.60
N ASP A 121 8.44 -9.86 0.27
CA ASP A 121 8.51 -10.22 1.70
C ASP A 121 7.33 -9.63 2.48
N LEU A 122 6.93 -8.41 2.14
CA LEU A 122 5.86 -7.68 2.81
C LEU A 122 5.11 -6.79 1.81
N SER A 123 3.77 -6.78 1.91
CA SER A 123 2.93 -5.77 1.26
C SER A 123 2.25 -4.92 2.32
N PHE A 124 2.16 -3.60 2.09
CA PHE A 124 1.40 -2.73 2.98
C PHE A 124 0.41 -1.83 2.23
N VAL A 125 -0.73 -1.60 2.89
CA VAL A 125 -1.86 -0.83 2.38
C VAL A 125 -2.23 0.21 3.43
N PHE A 126 -1.74 1.44 3.29
CA PHE A 126 -1.90 2.49 4.28
C PHE A 126 -2.58 3.72 3.69
N GLY A 127 -3.47 4.33 4.48
CA GLY A 127 -4.16 5.57 4.11
C GLY A 127 -5.18 5.44 2.98
N LEU A 128 -5.40 4.25 2.43
CA LEU A 128 -6.37 4.05 1.36
C LEU A 128 -7.81 4.02 1.91
N ARG A 129 -8.70 4.77 1.25
CA ARG A 129 -10.14 4.76 1.50
C ARG A 129 -10.90 3.93 0.48
N HIS A 130 -10.31 3.74 -0.68
CA HIS A 130 -10.88 2.99 -1.79
C HIS A 130 -9.80 2.16 -2.47
N ILE A 131 -10.12 0.93 -2.84
CA ILE A 131 -9.22 0.01 -3.55
C ILE A 131 -9.81 -0.23 -4.92
N SER A 132 -9.14 0.26 -5.94
CA SER A 132 -9.52 0.01 -7.34
C SER A 132 -9.44 -1.48 -7.65
N GLY A 133 -10.49 -2.03 -8.25
CA GLY A 133 -10.63 -3.47 -8.48
C GLY A 133 -11.24 -4.26 -7.30
N GLY A 134 -11.39 -3.61 -6.13
CA GLY A 134 -11.99 -4.20 -4.94
C GLY A 134 -11.01 -4.91 -4.01
N LEU A 135 -11.42 -5.03 -2.75
CA LEU A 135 -10.59 -5.60 -1.68
C LEU A 135 -10.21 -7.07 -1.95
N SER A 136 -11.17 -7.90 -2.35
CA SER A 136 -10.95 -9.33 -2.59
C SER A 136 -9.90 -9.59 -3.68
N SER A 137 -9.99 -8.90 -4.82
CA SER A 137 -9.03 -9.07 -5.92
C SER A 137 -7.62 -8.61 -5.50
N MET A 138 -7.53 -7.50 -4.76
CA MET A 138 -6.26 -7.03 -4.22
C MET A 138 -5.67 -8.03 -3.23
N LEU A 139 -6.47 -8.58 -2.30
CA LEU A 139 -6.02 -9.58 -1.34
C LEU A 139 -5.51 -10.86 -2.03
N SER A 140 -6.21 -11.34 -3.08
CA SER A 140 -5.77 -12.49 -3.88
C SER A 140 -4.42 -12.24 -4.55
N GLU A 141 -4.22 -11.05 -5.12
CA GLU A 141 -2.95 -10.68 -5.74
C GLU A 141 -1.83 -10.55 -4.68
N MET A 142 -2.11 -9.94 -3.53
CA MET A 142 -1.13 -9.88 -2.42
C MET A 142 -0.74 -11.28 -1.95
N HIS A 143 -1.73 -12.19 -1.85
CA HIS A 143 -1.45 -13.58 -1.51
C HIS A 143 -0.54 -14.25 -2.54
N ARG A 144 -0.77 -14.03 -3.84
CA ARG A 144 0.04 -14.61 -4.92
C ARG A 144 1.49 -14.15 -4.85
N ILE A 145 1.73 -12.83 -4.75
CA ILE A 145 3.08 -12.25 -4.82
C ILE A 145 3.89 -12.39 -3.53
N LEU A 146 3.24 -12.53 -2.37
CA LEU A 146 3.94 -12.70 -1.11
C LEU A 146 4.62 -14.06 -1.03
N LYS A 147 5.85 -14.08 -0.51
CA LYS A 147 6.57 -15.30 -0.17
C LYS A 147 5.79 -16.14 0.84
N PRO A 148 6.07 -17.46 0.96
CA PRO A 148 5.59 -18.23 2.11
C PRO A 148 5.93 -17.51 3.42
N ARG A 149 4.94 -17.38 4.32
CA ARG A 149 5.03 -16.59 5.56
C ARG A 149 5.26 -15.08 5.37
N GLY A 150 5.14 -14.56 4.15
CA GLY A 150 5.17 -13.12 3.86
C GLY A 150 4.03 -12.37 4.56
N LEU A 151 4.24 -11.11 4.82
CA LEU A 151 3.33 -10.27 5.60
C LEU A 151 2.47 -9.38 4.71
N LEU A 152 1.18 -9.29 5.04
CA LEU A 152 0.28 -8.24 4.58
C LEU A 152 -0.06 -7.34 5.77
N SER A 153 0.30 -6.06 5.69
CA SER A 153 -0.01 -5.06 6.71
C SER A 153 -1.01 -4.03 6.20
N PHE A 154 -2.15 -3.95 6.87
CA PHE A 154 -3.28 -3.15 6.42
C PHE A 154 -3.66 -2.09 7.47
N GLU A 155 -3.53 -0.79 7.15
CA GLU A 155 -4.08 0.28 7.99
C GLU A 155 -5.57 0.43 7.70
N LYS A 156 -6.41 0.00 8.62
CA LYS A 156 -7.86 0.12 8.49
C LYS A 156 -8.31 1.56 8.75
N THR A 157 -8.85 2.18 7.73
CA THR A 157 -9.37 3.56 7.77
C THR A 157 -10.90 3.64 7.86
N THR A 158 -11.60 2.67 7.27
CA THR A 158 -13.08 2.60 7.17
C THR A 158 -13.57 1.16 7.20
N GLY A 159 -14.87 0.96 7.38
CA GLY A 159 -15.53 -0.35 7.29
C GLY A 159 -15.44 -1.22 8.55
N SER A 160 -15.91 -2.46 8.48
CA SER A 160 -15.91 -3.43 9.59
C SER A 160 -14.54 -4.07 9.79
N THR A 161 -14.11 -4.22 11.04
CA THR A 161 -12.90 -4.98 11.39
C THR A 161 -13.10 -6.48 11.12
N ALA A 162 -14.25 -7.01 11.49
CA ALA A 162 -14.58 -8.43 11.26
C ALA A 162 -14.60 -8.74 9.75
N GLY A 163 -15.19 -7.85 8.94
CA GLY A 163 -15.20 -8.02 7.48
C GLY A 163 -13.80 -8.02 6.85
N LEU A 164 -12.89 -7.15 7.30
CA LEU A 164 -11.49 -7.17 6.81
C LEU A 164 -10.79 -8.50 7.15
N ILE A 165 -10.98 -9.00 8.38
CA ILE A 165 -10.37 -10.26 8.80
C ILE A 165 -10.93 -11.42 7.99
N GLU A 166 -12.26 -11.49 7.85
CA GLU A 166 -12.95 -12.53 7.06
C GLU A 166 -12.48 -12.53 5.59
N ASP A 167 -12.40 -11.36 4.96
CA ASP A 167 -11.94 -11.25 3.57
C ASP A 167 -10.46 -11.67 3.42
N ALA A 168 -9.61 -11.31 4.39
CA ALA A 168 -8.22 -11.74 4.39
C ALA A 168 -8.09 -13.26 4.59
N GLU A 169 -8.88 -13.86 5.48
CA GLU A 169 -8.90 -15.31 5.70
C GLU A 169 -9.37 -16.08 4.48
N LYS A 170 -10.42 -15.59 3.79
CA LYS A 170 -10.88 -16.15 2.50
C LYS A 170 -9.80 -16.08 1.42
N ALA A 171 -8.96 -15.06 1.44
CA ALA A 171 -7.83 -14.91 0.53
C ALA A 171 -6.59 -15.73 0.92
N GLY A 172 -6.65 -16.55 1.98
CA GLY A 172 -5.56 -17.44 2.39
C GLY A 172 -4.57 -16.80 3.38
N PHE A 173 -4.97 -15.76 4.08
CA PHE A 173 -4.18 -15.17 5.15
C PHE A 173 -4.62 -15.68 6.54
N VAL A 174 -3.74 -15.50 7.53
CA VAL A 174 -4.06 -15.69 8.96
C VAL A 174 -3.79 -14.38 9.67
N SER A 175 -4.71 -13.93 10.49
CA SER A 175 -4.50 -12.78 11.38
C SER A 175 -3.41 -13.12 12.39
N ARG A 176 -2.35 -12.31 12.45
CA ARG A 176 -1.21 -12.51 13.34
C ARG A 176 -1.23 -11.55 14.52
N GLU A 177 -1.40 -10.27 14.25
CA GLU A 177 -1.25 -9.21 15.25
C GLU A 177 -2.04 -7.97 14.83
N ARG A 178 -2.43 -7.17 15.83
CA ARG A 178 -2.99 -5.85 15.62
C ARG A 178 -2.21 -4.82 16.43
N LYS A 179 -1.72 -3.76 15.78
CA LYS A 179 -1.06 -2.61 16.41
C LYS A 179 -1.87 -1.34 16.13
N GLY A 180 -2.75 -0.98 17.05
CA GLY A 180 -3.67 0.15 16.86
C GLY A 180 -4.62 -0.07 15.68
N ARG A 181 -4.40 0.68 14.59
CA ARG A 181 -5.17 0.58 13.34
C ARG A 181 -4.54 -0.34 12.28
N ILE A 182 -3.34 -0.85 12.54
CA ILE A 182 -2.60 -1.73 11.64
C ILE A 182 -2.94 -3.17 11.99
N PHE A 183 -3.45 -3.91 11.00
CA PHE A 183 -3.69 -5.35 11.03
C PHE A 183 -2.57 -6.03 10.28
N ILE A 184 -1.93 -7.01 10.89
CA ILE A 184 -0.84 -7.79 10.30
C ILE A 184 -1.35 -9.20 10.06
N PHE A 185 -1.32 -9.60 8.81
CA PHE A 185 -1.69 -10.93 8.35
C PHE A 185 -0.45 -11.66 7.82
N VAL A 186 -0.45 -12.98 7.97
CA VAL A 186 0.60 -13.85 7.43
C VAL A 186 -0.01 -14.70 6.33
N LYS A 187 0.67 -14.82 5.19
CA LYS A 187 0.29 -15.78 4.15
C LYS A 187 0.34 -17.19 4.70
N LYS A 188 -0.80 -17.92 4.60
CA LYS A 188 -0.84 -19.36 4.93
C LYS A 188 0.18 -20.11 4.07
N TYR A 189 0.90 -20.99 4.70
CA TYR A 189 1.71 -21.97 4.02
C TYR A 189 0.88 -23.24 3.87
N ASN A 190 0.54 -23.61 2.63
CA ASN A 190 -0.05 -24.91 2.36
C ASN A 190 1.12 -25.91 2.35
N THR A 191 1.24 -26.68 3.44
CA THR A 191 2.13 -27.87 3.50
C THR A 191 1.60 -28.94 2.56
#